data_c86ccba65731656ad7d4ab756f670316
#
_entry.id   c86ccba65731656ad7d4ab756f670316
#
_cell.length_a   1.000
_cell.length_b   1.000
_cell.length_c   1.000
_cell.angle_alpha   90.00
_cell.angle_beta   90.00
_cell.angle_gamma   90.00
#
_symmetry.space_group_name_H-M   'P 1'
#
loop_
_entity.id
_entity.type
_entity.pdbx_description
1 polymer ?
#
loop_
_entity_poly.entity_id
_entity_poly.type
_entity_poly.pdbx_seq_one_letter_code
_entity_poly.pdbx_strand_id
1 'polypeptide(L)'
;MRVNDPQVPCVISSASGMASGGRILHHLRHMLPNPRHTIAIVGFAARGTRAEQLLSGARTVKIHGVYVPVRAEIVELPTFSAHADSDELLAWLGGGPAPAVVVHGEPSASATLRDRIDRDLGWTAVVPHPDERVLIPPAIT
;
A
#
# COMPACT_ATOMS: atom_id res chain seq x y z
N MET A 1 -21.07 -22.83 6.89
CA MET A 1 -21.30 -21.42 7.30
C MET A 1 -21.02 -20.53 6.11
N ARG A 2 -21.95 -19.69 5.68
CA ARG A 2 -21.73 -18.75 4.57
C ARG A 2 -21.02 -17.52 5.13
N VAL A 3 -19.73 -17.40 4.91
CA VAL A 3 -18.89 -16.31 5.45
C VAL A 3 -19.36 -14.91 5.00
N ASN A 4 -20.02 -14.81 3.84
CA ASN A 4 -20.53 -13.55 3.31
C ASN A 4 -21.94 -13.17 3.81
N ASP A 5 -22.56 -14.01 4.62
CA ASP A 5 -23.87 -13.79 5.25
C ASP A 5 -23.82 -14.30 6.69
N PRO A 6 -23.02 -13.65 7.56
CA PRO A 6 -22.84 -14.09 8.93
C PRO A 6 -24.12 -13.82 9.74
N GLN A 7 -24.60 -14.83 10.44
CA GLN A 7 -25.76 -14.75 11.33
C GLN A 7 -25.40 -14.21 12.72
N VAL A 8 -24.08 -14.09 12.98
CA VAL A 8 -23.52 -13.55 14.22
C VAL A 8 -22.44 -12.55 13.89
N PRO A 9 -22.18 -11.56 14.76
CA PRO A 9 -21.06 -10.65 14.58
C PRO A 9 -19.75 -11.42 14.43
N CYS A 10 -18.97 -11.10 13.40
CA CYS A 10 -17.69 -11.77 13.15
C CYS A 10 -16.71 -10.79 12.46
N VAL A 11 -15.42 -11.11 12.57
CA VAL A 11 -14.35 -10.43 11.85
C VAL A 11 -13.83 -11.37 10.77
N ILE A 12 -13.74 -10.86 9.53
CA ILE A 12 -13.19 -11.60 8.39
C ILE A 12 -11.86 -10.91 8.03
N SER A 13 -10.75 -11.63 8.23
CA SER A 13 -9.44 -11.21 7.76
C SER A 13 -9.14 -11.87 6.41
N SER A 14 -8.74 -11.07 5.44
CA SER A 14 -8.43 -11.55 4.09
C SER A 14 -7.23 -10.82 3.50
N ALA A 15 -6.38 -11.56 2.81
CA ALA A 15 -5.22 -11.02 2.12
C ALA A 15 -5.61 -10.11 0.95
N SER A 16 -4.62 -9.34 0.45
CA SER A 16 -4.66 -8.24 -0.50
C SER A 16 -5.16 -6.94 0.13
N GLY A 17 -4.28 -6.28 0.93
CA GLY A 17 -4.56 -4.96 1.53
C GLY A 17 -4.95 -3.88 0.51
N MET A 18 -4.49 -4.00 -0.74
CA MET A 18 -4.85 -3.09 -1.84
C MET A 18 -6.24 -3.39 -2.45
N ALA A 19 -6.94 -4.43 -2.02
CA ALA A 19 -8.19 -4.92 -2.62
C ALA A 19 -8.11 -5.12 -4.14
N SER A 20 -6.92 -5.49 -4.66
CA SER A 20 -6.66 -5.62 -6.09
C SER A 20 -7.01 -6.99 -6.64
N GLY A 21 -7.03 -8.04 -5.81
CA GLY A 21 -7.31 -9.41 -6.25
C GLY A 21 -7.62 -10.34 -5.06
N GLY A 22 -7.82 -11.64 -5.36
CA GLY A 22 -8.01 -12.67 -4.36
C GLY A 22 -9.41 -12.70 -3.71
N ARG A 23 -9.51 -13.40 -2.59
CA ARG A 23 -10.80 -13.64 -1.90
C ARG A 23 -11.46 -12.39 -1.37
N ILE A 24 -10.69 -11.35 -1.03
CA ILE A 24 -11.22 -10.09 -0.54
C ILE A 24 -12.26 -9.50 -1.50
N LEU A 25 -12.09 -9.64 -2.81
CA LEU A 25 -13.04 -9.13 -3.80
C LEU A 25 -14.42 -9.80 -3.69
N HIS A 26 -14.47 -11.08 -3.37
CA HIS A 26 -15.72 -11.78 -3.13
C HIS A 26 -16.42 -11.26 -1.87
N HIS A 27 -15.66 -11.03 -0.78
CA HIS A 27 -16.21 -10.45 0.45
C HIS A 27 -16.70 -9.03 0.21
N LEU A 28 -15.90 -8.16 -0.41
CA LEU A 28 -16.27 -6.77 -0.70
C LEU A 28 -17.53 -6.69 -1.56
N ARG A 29 -17.67 -7.55 -2.58
CA ARG A 29 -18.87 -7.58 -3.43
C ARG A 29 -20.17 -7.80 -2.64
N HIS A 30 -20.11 -8.60 -1.58
CA HIS A 30 -21.27 -8.93 -0.74
C HIS A 30 -21.46 -7.93 0.41
N MET A 31 -20.35 -7.41 0.96
CA MET A 31 -20.39 -6.60 2.18
C MET A 31 -20.56 -5.11 1.92
N LEU A 32 -19.93 -4.57 0.87
CA LEU A 32 -19.99 -3.13 0.55
C LEU A 32 -21.42 -2.58 0.39
N PRO A 33 -22.39 -3.31 -0.19
CA PRO A 33 -23.75 -2.80 -0.35
C PRO A 33 -24.54 -2.67 0.96
N ASN A 34 -24.08 -3.28 2.04
CA ASN A 34 -24.81 -3.34 3.29
C ASN A 34 -24.24 -2.35 4.32
N PRO A 35 -25.01 -1.34 4.78
CA PRO A 35 -24.53 -0.32 5.72
C PRO A 35 -24.28 -0.86 7.15
N ARG A 36 -24.61 -2.12 7.43
CA ARG A 36 -24.32 -2.76 8.72
C ARG A 36 -22.90 -3.29 8.83
N HIS A 37 -22.17 -3.29 7.73
CA HIS A 37 -20.77 -3.77 7.71
C HIS A 37 -19.80 -2.61 7.81
N THR A 38 -18.63 -2.88 8.39
CA THR A 38 -17.47 -2.00 8.41
C THR A 38 -16.34 -2.70 7.64
N ILE A 39 -15.71 -1.99 6.73
CA ILE A 39 -14.53 -2.44 5.99
C ILE A 39 -13.32 -1.69 6.53
N ALA A 40 -12.44 -2.40 7.22
CA ALA A 40 -11.18 -1.85 7.71
C ALA A 40 -10.07 -2.06 6.67
N ILE A 41 -9.49 -0.98 6.17
CA ILE A 41 -8.31 -0.99 5.32
C ILE A 41 -7.10 -0.85 6.24
N VAL A 42 -6.25 -1.87 6.23
CA VAL A 42 -5.10 -1.97 7.13
C VAL A 42 -3.82 -1.65 6.36
N GLY A 43 -3.07 -0.68 6.86
CA GLY A 43 -1.82 -0.22 6.25
C GLY A 43 -2.03 0.70 5.05
N PHE A 44 -1.01 0.78 4.21
CA PHE A 44 -0.96 1.71 3.06
C PHE A 44 -1.84 1.25 1.89
N ALA A 45 -2.57 2.20 1.30
CA ALA A 45 -3.36 1.98 0.09
C ALA A 45 -2.75 2.78 -1.08
N ALA A 46 -2.06 2.10 -2.00
CA ALA A 46 -1.42 2.73 -3.15
C ALA A 46 -2.44 3.36 -4.11
N ARG A 47 -2.06 4.44 -4.77
CA ARG A 47 -2.88 5.13 -5.77
C ARG A 47 -3.37 4.20 -6.87
N GLY A 48 -4.60 4.40 -7.32
CA GLY A 48 -5.24 3.60 -8.36
C GLY A 48 -5.75 2.24 -7.90
N THR A 49 -5.58 1.88 -6.62
CA THR A 49 -6.12 0.65 -6.05
C THR A 49 -7.57 0.82 -5.59
N ARG A 50 -8.30 -0.30 -5.40
CA ARG A 50 -9.65 -0.24 -4.84
C ARG A 50 -9.65 0.19 -3.36
N ALA A 51 -8.61 -0.17 -2.62
CA ALA A 51 -8.47 0.28 -1.24
C ALA A 51 -8.40 1.81 -1.18
N GLU A 52 -7.57 2.44 -2.02
CA GLU A 52 -7.47 3.89 -2.13
C GLU A 52 -8.82 4.51 -2.56
N GLN A 53 -9.51 3.95 -3.56
CA GLN A 53 -10.83 4.43 -3.97
C GLN A 53 -11.86 4.39 -2.82
N LEU A 54 -11.85 3.34 -2.00
CA LEU A 54 -12.71 3.22 -0.84
C LEU A 54 -12.39 4.28 0.22
N LEU A 55 -11.12 4.48 0.55
CA LEU A 55 -10.67 5.50 1.50
C LEU A 55 -10.96 6.92 1.02
N SER A 56 -10.89 7.16 -0.29
CA SER A 56 -11.25 8.44 -0.93
C SER A 56 -12.75 8.69 -1.02
N GLY A 57 -13.59 7.81 -0.47
CA GLY A 57 -15.03 7.99 -0.41
C GLY A 57 -15.78 7.63 -1.70
N ALA A 58 -15.25 6.74 -2.52
CA ALA A 58 -15.94 6.27 -3.73
C ALA A 58 -17.33 5.71 -3.40
N ARG A 59 -18.36 6.17 -4.09
CA ARG A 59 -19.72 5.67 -3.92
C ARG A 59 -19.97 4.31 -4.58
N THR A 60 -19.12 3.95 -5.53
CA THR A 60 -19.15 2.65 -6.22
C THR A 60 -17.73 2.21 -6.55
N VAL A 61 -17.46 0.91 -6.52
CA VAL A 61 -16.18 0.32 -6.96
C VAL A 61 -16.44 -0.82 -7.94
N LYS A 62 -15.56 -0.97 -8.94
CA LYS A 62 -15.70 -2.05 -9.93
C LYS A 62 -15.06 -3.33 -9.43
N ILE A 63 -15.86 -4.39 -9.23
CA ILE A 63 -15.43 -5.71 -8.76
C ILE A 63 -15.96 -6.77 -9.74
N HIS A 64 -15.07 -7.58 -10.30
CA HIS A 64 -15.41 -8.63 -11.29
C HIS A 64 -16.30 -8.09 -12.43
N GLY A 65 -15.96 -6.91 -12.96
CA GLY A 65 -16.70 -6.30 -14.06
C GLY A 65 -17.98 -5.55 -13.68
N VAL A 66 -18.45 -5.67 -12.45
CA VAL A 66 -19.71 -5.05 -11.97
C VAL A 66 -19.40 -3.88 -11.03
N TYR A 67 -20.18 -2.79 -11.14
CA TYR A 67 -20.12 -1.68 -10.17
C TYR A 67 -20.91 -2.04 -8.92
N VAL A 68 -20.22 -2.08 -7.80
CA VAL A 68 -20.76 -2.42 -6.48
C VAL A 68 -20.93 -1.13 -5.68
N PRO A 69 -22.14 -0.83 -5.16
CA PRO A 69 -22.35 0.37 -4.34
C PRO A 69 -21.63 0.24 -2.99
N VAL A 70 -21.05 1.33 -2.51
CA VAL A 70 -20.40 1.44 -1.21
C VAL A 70 -21.37 2.09 -0.22
N ARG A 71 -21.94 1.29 0.66
CA ARG A 71 -22.83 1.71 1.76
C ARG A 71 -22.25 1.32 3.12
N ALA A 72 -21.34 0.35 3.13
CA ALA A 72 -20.61 -0.04 4.33
C ALA A 72 -19.74 1.13 4.82
N GLU A 73 -19.52 1.18 6.11
CA GLU A 73 -18.53 2.07 6.71
C GLU A 73 -17.13 1.69 6.25
N ILE A 74 -16.31 2.68 5.90
CA ILE A 74 -14.91 2.48 5.52
C ILE A 74 -14.03 3.12 6.59
N VAL A 75 -13.13 2.34 7.17
CA VAL A 75 -12.21 2.78 8.23
C VAL A 75 -10.78 2.50 7.79
N GLU A 76 -9.90 3.48 7.98
CA GLU A 76 -8.47 3.33 7.80
C GLU A 76 -7.79 2.98 9.14
N LEU A 77 -6.91 1.98 9.12
CA LEU A 77 -6.09 1.57 10.26
C LEU A 77 -4.60 1.66 9.89
N PRO A 78 -4.00 2.87 9.93
CA PRO A 78 -2.62 3.09 9.48
C PRO A 78 -1.56 2.47 10.38
N THR A 79 -1.89 2.21 11.64
CA THR A 79 -0.95 1.77 12.70
C THR A 79 -0.43 0.33 12.57
N PHE A 80 -0.98 -0.46 11.65
CA PHE A 80 -0.58 -1.86 11.44
C PHE A 80 0.35 -2.04 10.23
N SER A 81 1.14 -1.03 9.88
CA SER A 81 2.17 -1.17 8.83
C SER A 81 3.33 -2.01 9.36
N ALA A 82 3.75 -3.02 8.57
CA ALA A 82 4.98 -3.77 8.79
C ALA A 82 6.16 -3.22 7.96
N HIS A 83 5.96 -2.12 7.26
CA HIS A 83 7.01 -1.47 6.47
C HIS A 83 7.81 -0.51 7.37
N ALA A 84 9.12 -0.50 7.15
CA ALA A 84 10.01 0.47 7.76
C ALA A 84 9.63 1.89 7.35
N ASP A 85 9.70 2.82 8.28
CA ASP A 85 9.59 4.25 7.96
C ASP A 85 10.91 4.80 7.39
N SER A 86 10.92 6.09 7.04
CA SER A 86 12.10 6.68 6.41
C SER A 86 13.28 6.82 7.35
N ASP A 87 13.07 6.92 8.66
CA ASP A 87 14.14 7.00 9.66
C ASP A 87 14.78 5.63 9.87
N GLU A 88 13.98 4.58 9.94
CA GLU A 88 14.44 3.19 10.00
C GLU A 88 15.20 2.81 8.73
N LEU A 89 14.72 3.24 7.55
CA LEU A 89 15.44 3.01 6.28
C LEU A 89 16.80 3.71 6.24
N LEU A 90 16.90 4.96 6.71
CA LEU A 90 18.17 5.68 6.79
C LEU A 90 19.13 5.04 7.79
N ALA A 91 18.63 4.62 8.95
CA ALA A 91 19.46 3.92 9.96
C ALA A 91 20.01 2.61 9.39
N TRP A 92 19.19 1.84 8.66
CA TRP A 92 19.62 0.61 8.01
C TRP A 92 20.65 0.87 6.90
N LEU A 93 20.41 1.87 6.05
CA LEU A 93 21.34 2.26 4.97
C LEU A 93 22.68 2.71 5.51
N GLY A 94 22.70 3.47 6.63
CA GLY A 94 23.93 4.00 7.22
C GLY A 94 24.98 2.94 7.60
N GLY A 95 24.59 1.67 7.71
CA GLY A 95 25.50 0.54 7.91
C GLY A 95 26.00 -0.12 6.62
N GLY A 96 25.58 0.35 5.45
CA GLY A 96 25.88 -0.23 4.15
C GLY A 96 26.83 0.60 3.28
N PRO A 97 27.16 0.10 2.08
CA PRO A 97 27.94 0.84 1.10
C PRO A 97 27.09 1.83 0.29
N ALA A 98 27.63 3.01 0.01
CA ALA A 98 27.09 3.91 -1.01
C ALA A 98 27.49 3.46 -2.42
N PRO A 99 26.74 3.81 -3.52
CA PRO A 99 25.54 4.65 -3.58
C PRO A 99 24.24 3.88 -3.38
N ALA A 100 23.10 4.60 -3.30
CA ALA A 100 21.78 4.01 -3.17
C ALA A 100 20.92 4.20 -4.44
N VAL A 101 20.12 3.17 -4.76
CA VAL A 101 19.11 3.23 -5.82
C VAL A 101 17.73 3.01 -5.20
N VAL A 102 16.85 4.01 -5.28
CA VAL A 102 15.50 3.99 -4.69
C VAL A 102 14.49 3.56 -5.74
N VAL A 103 13.84 2.43 -5.52
CA VAL A 103 12.85 1.84 -6.44
C VAL A 103 11.54 1.49 -5.71
N HIS A 104 10.46 1.29 -6.46
CA HIS A 104 9.16 0.83 -5.97
C HIS A 104 8.43 1.78 -4.99
N GLY A 105 8.68 3.07 -5.06
CA GLY A 105 7.96 4.07 -4.26
C GLY A 105 7.02 4.93 -5.09
N GLU A 106 6.04 5.55 -4.44
CA GLU A 106 5.32 6.68 -5.03
C GLU A 106 6.34 7.78 -5.39
N PRO A 107 6.20 8.47 -6.53
CA PRO A 107 7.23 9.41 -7.01
C PRO A 107 7.65 10.46 -5.98
N SER A 108 6.69 11.03 -5.23
CA SER A 108 6.98 12.00 -4.17
C SER A 108 7.73 11.40 -2.99
N ALA A 109 7.34 10.19 -2.57
CA ALA A 109 7.99 9.48 -1.46
C ALA A 109 9.43 9.08 -1.83
N SER A 110 9.62 8.54 -3.05
CA SER A 110 10.94 8.18 -3.56
C SER A 110 11.88 9.39 -3.66
N ALA A 111 11.37 10.52 -4.16
CA ALA A 111 12.13 11.76 -4.22
C ALA A 111 12.53 12.26 -2.82
N THR A 112 11.58 12.25 -1.87
CA THR A 112 11.85 12.65 -0.49
C THR A 112 12.90 11.75 0.17
N LEU A 113 12.83 10.43 -0.04
CA LEU A 113 13.82 9.50 0.51
C LEU A 113 15.20 9.73 -0.11
N ARG A 114 15.29 9.92 -1.45
CA ARG A 114 16.54 10.28 -2.14
C ARG A 114 17.16 11.53 -1.52
N ASP A 115 16.40 12.60 -1.35
CA ASP A 115 16.89 13.87 -0.82
C ASP A 115 17.36 13.74 0.64
N ARG A 116 16.72 12.86 1.41
CA ARG A 116 17.15 12.52 2.77
C ARG A 116 18.45 11.72 2.77
N ILE A 117 18.62 10.74 1.90
CA ILE A 117 19.86 9.96 1.78
C ILE A 117 21.02 10.88 1.46
N ASP A 118 20.84 11.79 0.50
CA ASP A 118 21.88 12.76 0.11
C ASP A 118 22.25 13.69 1.28
N ARG A 119 21.25 14.26 1.95
CA ARG A 119 21.46 15.22 3.05
C ARG A 119 21.98 14.55 4.33
N ASP A 120 21.38 13.44 4.75
CA ASP A 120 21.59 12.86 6.08
C ASP A 120 22.76 11.85 6.10
N LEU A 121 23.03 11.18 4.98
CA LEU A 121 24.13 10.22 4.82
C LEU A 121 25.29 10.74 3.93
N GLY A 122 25.09 11.84 3.19
CA GLY A 122 26.06 12.35 2.23
C GLY A 122 26.28 11.41 1.03
N TRP A 123 25.31 10.56 0.73
CA TRP A 123 25.41 9.58 -0.35
C TRP A 123 24.69 10.05 -1.61
N THR A 124 25.22 9.69 -2.77
CA THR A 124 24.48 9.88 -4.02
C THR A 124 23.37 8.83 -4.10
N ALA A 125 22.12 9.29 -4.14
CA ALA A 125 20.97 8.45 -4.35
C ALA A 125 20.25 8.83 -5.65
N VAL A 126 19.77 7.84 -6.40
CA VAL A 126 19.02 8.04 -7.64
C VAL A 126 17.66 7.37 -7.57
N VAL A 127 16.66 8.00 -8.19
CA VAL A 127 15.34 7.43 -8.43
C VAL A 127 15.19 7.22 -9.93
N PRO A 128 15.42 6.00 -10.44
CA PRO A 128 15.37 5.76 -11.88
C PRO A 128 13.94 5.83 -12.41
N HIS A 129 13.82 6.29 -13.64
CA HIS A 129 12.57 6.16 -14.39
C HIS A 129 12.33 4.72 -14.85
N PRO A 130 11.08 4.33 -15.17
CA PRO A 130 10.82 3.05 -15.82
C PRO A 130 11.72 2.85 -17.04
N ASP A 131 12.33 1.68 -17.17
CA ASP A 131 13.25 1.28 -18.25
C ASP A 131 14.60 2.01 -18.28
N GLU A 132 14.89 2.87 -17.31
CA GLU A 132 16.20 3.51 -17.18
C GLU A 132 17.26 2.53 -16.70
N ARG A 133 18.46 2.58 -17.29
CA ARG A 133 19.62 1.79 -16.87
C ARG A 133 20.46 2.58 -15.89
N VAL A 134 20.63 2.04 -14.70
CA VAL A 134 21.51 2.61 -13.67
C VAL A 134 22.79 1.78 -13.60
N LEU A 135 23.95 2.44 -13.72
CA LEU A 135 25.23 1.79 -13.50
C LEU A 135 25.54 1.80 -12.02
N ILE A 136 25.63 0.61 -11.43
CA ILE A 136 26.05 0.44 -10.04
C ILE A 136 27.54 0.13 -10.07
N PRO A 137 28.43 1.02 -9.52
CA PRO A 137 29.84 0.73 -9.46
C PRO A 137 30.09 -0.52 -8.58
N PRO A 138 31.14 -1.31 -8.90
CA PRO A 138 31.51 -2.43 -8.05
C PRO A 138 31.85 -1.93 -6.64
N ALA A 139 31.51 -2.73 -5.63
CA ALA A 139 31.92 -2.43 -4.26
C ALA A 139 33.44 -2.28 -4.20
N ILE A 140 33.91 -1.16 -3.68
CA ILE A 140 35.34 -0.99 -3.40
C ILE A 140 35.63 -1.88 -2.19
N THR A 141 36.35 -2.96 -2.42
CA THR A 141 36.87 -3.88 -1.38
C THR A 141 37.98 -3.21 -0.59
#